data_2061a1a6617f7bbe060455b42ce32c3a
#
_entry.id   2061a1a6617f7bbe060455b42ce32c3a
#
_cell.length_a   1.000
_cell.length_b   1.000
_cell.length_c   1.000
_cell.angle_alpha   90.00
_cell.angle_beta   90.00
_cell.angle_gamma   90.00
#
_symmetry.space_group_name_H-M   'P 1'
#
loop_
_entity.id
_entity.type
_entity.pdbx_description
1 polymer ?
#
loop_
_entity_poly.entity_id
_entity_poly.type
_entity_poly.pdbx_seq_one_letter_code
_entity_poly.pdbx_strand_id
1 'polypeptide(L)'
;MPYFVLTGVFLVATPGYAIGKSAYPVPLGLGGEIFCRLFANRYLLFAMGKVSILLVACLAVERWYCVLRPIRYKDQFSRKRIIIYVFVMFIITCILSMNKLIETKLAGKKCISEKAPYGKYGTRAFIIAYSFVAFYIPCLLTWITFGHIAINLPSSPGESTESVNKRKRQRLLLRMCALTAAALTVCGFPSQTIYILSPFGITKIGSPVHKGFNVLVFINSCMNPLIYCFTNKEYRKEFKKLLGCTRGSEISPETELGSTQTHLTATRYAIQDKE
;
A
#
# COMPACT_ATOMS: atom_id res chain seq x y z
N MET A 1 6.48 -6.78 -5.08
CA MET A 1 7.56 -7.30 -4.23
C MET A 1 8.54 -6.22 -3.72
N PRO A 2 9.19 -5.35 -4.51
CA PRO A 2 10.21 -4.42 -4.00
C PRO A 2 9.69 -3.44 -2.94
N TYR A 3 8.43 -3.03 -3.02
CA TYR A 3 7.83 -2.09 -2.09
C TYR A 3 7.80 -2.60 -0.63
N PHE A 4 7.50 -3.88 -0.42
CA PHE A 4 7.42 -4.47 0.92
C PHE A 4 8.80 -4.61 1.57
N VAL A 5 9.81 -4.98 0.76
CA VAL A 5 11.21 -5.01 1.20
C VAL A 5 11.65 -3.61 1.60
N LEU A 6 11.32 -2.60 0.79
CA LEU A 6 11.64 -1.20 1.06
C LEU A 6 11.02 -0.71 2.37
N THR A 7 9.73 -1.00 2.60
CA THR A 7 9.05 -0.65 3.86
C THR A 7 9.70 -1.34 5.07
N GLY A 8 10.09 -2.61 4.94
CA GLY A 8 10.81 -3.35 5.97
C GLY A 8 12.17 -2.74 6.28
N VAL A 9 12.94 -2.38 5.25
CA VAL A 9 14.24 -1.69 5.40
C VAL A 9 14.06 -0.35 6.11
N PHE A 10 13.06 0.46 5.72
CA PHE A 10 12.77 1.73 6.40
C PHE A 10 12.34 1.54 7.85
N LEU A 11 11.61 0.47 8.18
CA LEU A 11 11.24 0.17 9.56
C LEU A 11 12.47 -0.12 10.42
N VAL A 12 13.40 -0.94 9.92
CA VAL A 12 14.65 -1.26 10.62
C VAL A 12 15.56 -0.02 10.72
N ALA A 13 15.68 0.75 9.63
CA ALA A 13 16.49 1.96 9.58
C ALA A 13 15.92 3.12 10.41
N THR A 14 14.65 3.05 10.85
CA THR A 14 14.02 4.14 11.59
C THR A 14 14.30 4.05 13.09
N PRO A 15 14.90 5.09 13.73
CA PRO A 15 15.22 5.09 15.16
C PRO A 15 13.99 4.92 16.05
N GLY A 16 14.08 4.00 17.01
CA GLY A 16 13.07 3.82 18.07
C GLY A 16 11.96 2.82 17.75
N TYR A 17 12.09 2.00 16.71
CA TYR A 17 11.30 0.79 16.48
C TYR A 17 12.13 -0.48 16.71
N ALA A 18 12.98 -0.85 15.77
CA ALA A 18 13.83 -2.04 15.90
C ALA A 18 15.12 -1.75 16.69
N ILE A 19 15.70 -0.58 16.51
CA ILE A 19 16.94 -0.16 17.14
C ILE A 19 16.68 1.07 18.01
N GLY A 20 17.23 1.10 19.22
CA GLY A 20 17.04 2.21 20.16
C GLY A 20 17.54 3.55 19.61
N LYS A 21 16.89 4.64 19.98
CA LYS A 21 17.24 5.99 19.49
C LYS A 21 18.69 6.39 19.83
N SER A 22 19.26 5.89 20.92
CA SER A 22 20.62 6.16 21.34
C SER A 22 21.69 5.46 20.50
N ALA A 23 21.33 4.44 19.74
CA ALA A 23 22.27 3.70 18.90
C ALA A 23 22.58 4.39 17.56
N TYR A 24 21.83 5.45 17.21
CA TYR A 24 22.07 6.20 15.98
C TYR A 24 22.87 7.47 16.27
N PRO A 25 24.13 7.57 15.82
CA PRO A 25 24.87 8.82 15.87
C PRO A 25 24.19 9.83 14.92
N VAL A 26 23.77 10.97 15.46
CA VAL A 26 23.21 12.05 14.65
C VAL A 26 24.36 12.82 14.01
N PRO A 27 24.47 12.87 12.68
CA PRO A 27 25.48 13.65 12.00
C PRO A 27 25.38 15.15 12.35
N LEU A 28 26.45 15.90 12.21
CA LEU A 28 26.45 17.35 12.40
C LEU A 28 26.16 18.08 11.07
N GLY A 29 25.67 19.31 11.16
CA GLY A 29 25.41 20.16 10.01
C GLY A 29 24.23 19.70 9.15
N LEU A 30 24.30 19.94 7.84
CA LEU A 30 23.22 19.66 6.88
C LEU A 30 22.81 18.19 6.87
N GLY A 31 23.78 17.26 6.98
CA GLY A 31 23.50 15.83 7.05
C GLY A 31 22.66 15.44 8.26
N GLY A 32 22.89 16.10 9.41
CA GLY A 32 22.09 15.90 10.61
C GLY A 32 20.67 16.43 10.48
N GLU A 33 20.47 17.57 9.81
CA GLU A 33 19.13 18.09 9.52
C GLU A 33 18.34 17.15 8.61
N ILE A 34 18.96 16.68 7.53
CA ILE A 34 18.34 15.70 6.62
C ILE A 34 17.98 14.42 7.37
N PHE A 35 18.91 13.91 8.18
CA PHE A 35 18.66 12.72 9.00
C PHE A 35 17.48 12.92 9.96
N CYS A 36 17.45 14.04 10.70
CA CYS A 36 16.38 14.33 11.65
C CYS A 36 15.02 14.45 10.97
N ARG A 37 14.95 15.10 9.83
CA ARG A 37 13.68 15.37 9.12
C ARG A 37 13.15 14.12 8.42
N LEU A 38 14.00 13.34 7.75
CA LEU A 38 13.56 12.20 6.94
C LEU A 38 13.46 10.89 7.74
N PHE A 39 14.45 10.60 8.57
CA PHE A 39 14.55 9.31 9.26
C PHE A 39 14.07 9.38 10.72
N ALA A 40 14.64 10.26 11.53
CA ALA A 40 14.32 10.32 12.96
C ALA A 40 12.86 10.72 13.22
N ASN A 41 12.27 11.57 12.39
CA ASN A 41 10.85 11.94 12.41
C ASN A 41 9.94 10.90 11.71
N ARG A 42 10.51 9.83 11.15
CA ARG A 42 9.74 8.76 10.49
C ARG A 42 8.95 9.24 9.26
N TYR A 43 9.39 10.35 8.63
CA TYR A 43 8.70 10.89 7.46
C TYR A 43 8.57 9.86 6.35
N LEU A 44 9.69 9.24 5.95
CA LEU A 44 9.71 8.24 4.89
C LEU A 44 8.83 7.03 5.21
N LEU A 45 8.89 6.55 6.46
CA LEU A 45 8.11 5.39 6.89
C LEU A 45 6.61 5.65 6.78
N PHE A 46 6.14 6.80 7.29
CA PHE A 46 4.73 7.16 7.21
C PHE A 46 4.28 7.56 5.80
N ALA A 47 5.16 8.16 5.00
CA ALA A 47 4.87 8.46 3.60
C ALA A 47 4.63 7.16 2.82
N MET A 48 5.51 6.16 2.97
CA MET A 48 5.33 4.85 2.34
C MET A 48 4.04 4.14 2.80
N GLY A 49 3.71 4.21 4.09
CA GLY A 49 2.44 3.66 4.59
C GLY A 49 1.22 4.27 3.89
N LYS A 50 1.21 5.59 3.64
CA LYS A 50 0.11 6.27 2.93
C LYS A 50 0.06 5.95 1.44
N VAL A 51 1.22 5.85 0.78
CA VAL A 51 1.27 5.37 -0.61
C VAL A 51 0.57 4.01 -0.71
N SER A 52 0.79 3.11 0.25
CA SER A 52 0.12 1.80 0.28
C SER A 52 -1.40 1.91 0.33
N ILE A 53 -1.94 2.82 1.17
CA ILE A 53 -3.38 3.05 1.30
C ILE A 53 -3.98 3.56 -0.01
N LEU A 54 -3.35 4.56 -0.62
CA LEU A 54 -3.80 5.13 -1.89
C LEU A 54 -3.70 4.13 -3.04
N LEU A 55 -2.65 3.30 -3.07
CA LEU A 55 -2.51 2.23 -4.07
C LEU A 55 -3.61 1.17 -3.95
N VAL A 56 -4.01 0.79 -2.73
CA VAL A 56 -5.11 -0.14 -2.52
C VAL A 56 -6.44 0.48 -2.98
N ALA A 57 -6.67 1.76 -2.71
CA ALA A 57 -7.85 2.47 -3.21
C ALA A 57 -7.86 2.56 -4.75
N CYS A 58 -6.72 2.86 -5.37
CA CYS A 58 -6.59 2.86 -6.84
C CYS A 58 -6.84 1.48 -7.43
N LEU A 59 -6.29 0.43 -6.80
CA LEU A 59 -6.51 -0.95 -7.20
C LEU A 59 -8.00 -1.34 -7.11
N ALA A 60 -8.72 -0.89 -6.09
CA ALA A 60 -10.14 -1.13 -5.96
C ALA A 60 -10.93 -0.49 -7.13
N VAL A 61 -10.61 0.77 -7.45
CA VAL A 61 -11.21 1.49 -8.58
C VAL A 61 -10.86 0.80 -9.91
N GLU A 62 -9.62 0.39 -10.09
CA GLU A 62 -9.17 -0.36 -11.28
C GLU A 62 -9.96 -1.66 -11.44
N ARG A 63 -10.16 -2.42 -10.35
CA ARG A 63 -10.99 -3.63 -10.37
C ARG A 63 -12.44 -3.33 -10.70
N TRP A 64 -12.98 -2.24 -10.21
CA TRP A 64 -14.33 -1.79 -10.53
C TRP A 64 -14.51 -1.55 -12.04
N TYR A 65 -13.61 -0.82 -12.68
CA TYR A 65 -13.62 -0.62 -14.13
C TYR A 65 -13.47 -1.93 -14.89
N CYS A 66 -12.53 -2.79 -14.46
CA CYS A 66 -12.26 -4.07 -15.09
C CYS A 66 -13.48 -5.01 -15.09
N VAL A 67 -14.27 -5.00 -14.01
CA VAL A 67 -15.41 -5.90 -13.83
C VAL A 67 -16.70 -5.32 -14.42
N LEU A 68 -17.01 -4.05 -14.13
CA LEU A 68 -18.29 -3.44 -14.46
C LEU A 68 -18.28 -2.58 -15.72
N ARG A 69 -17.11 -2.08 -16.14
CA ARG A 69 -16.96 -1.20 -17.30
C ARG A 69 -15.77 -1.59 -18.19
N PRO A 70 -15.74 -2.81 -18.76
CA PRO A 70 -14.57 -3.35 -19.47
C PRO A 70 -14.16 -2.53 -20.72
N ILE A 71 -15.12 -1.89 -21.39
CA ILE A 71 -14.84 -1.03 -22.56
C ILE A 71 -14.01 0.19 -22.12
N ARG A 72 -14.42 0.89 -21.05
CA ARG A 72 -13.71 2.07 -20.53
C ARG A 72 -12.41 1.71 -19.81
N TYR A 73 -12.26 0.47 -19.36
CA TYR A 73 -11.05 -0.01 -18.69
C TYR A 73 -9.80 0.14 -19.56
N LYS A 74 -9.88 -0.25 -20.84
CA LYS A 74 -8.75 -0.16 -21.78
C LYS A 74 -8.25 1.29 -21.92
N ASP A 75 -9.17 2.25 -21.94
CA ASP A 75 -8.82 3.66 -22.09
C ASP A 75 -8.25 4.25 -20.81
N GLN A 76 -8.85 3.96 -19.66
CA GLN A 76 -8.48 4.58 -18.39
C GLN A 76 -7.24 3.97 -17.74
N PHE A 77 -6.99 2.66 -17.93
CA PHE A 77 -5.90 1.92 -17.26
C PHE A 77 -4.84 1.40 -18.23
N SER A 78 -4.40 2.24 -19.18
CA SER A 78 -3.21 1.95 -19.99
C SER A 78 -1.94 1.98 -19.11
N ARG A 79 -0.87 1.26 -19.50
CA ARG A 79 0.40 1.22 -18.75
C ARG A 79 0.94 2.62 -18.43
N LYS A 80 0.89 3.54 -19.38
CA LYS A 80 1.35 4.93 -19.19
C LYS A 80 0.53 5.65 -18.11
N ARG A 81 -0.80 5.53 -18.15
CA ARG A 81 -1.69 6.17 -17.16
C ARG A 81 -1.52 5.58 -15.76
N ILE A 82 -1.34 4.27 -15.63
CA ILE A 82 -1.07 3.65 -14.33
C ILE A 82 0.19 4.22 -13.69
N ILE A 83 1.27 4.38 -14.47
CA ILE A 83 2.51 4.99 -13.97
C ILE A 83 2.27 6.44 -13.50
N ILE A 84 1.51 7.21 -14.29
CA ILE A 84 1.13 8.59 -13.92
C ILE A 84 0.32 8.59 -12.62
N TYR A 85 -0.68 7.70 -12.47
CA TYR A 85 -1.49 7.62 -11.25
C TYR A 85 -0.63 7.29 -10.02
N VAL A 86 0.27 6.32 -10.13
CA VAL A 86 1.20 5.96 -9.05
C VAL A 86 2.10 7.14 -8.68
N PHE A 87 2.63 7.84 -9.67
CA PHE A 87 3.47 9.02 -9.47
C PHE A 87 2.71 10.17 -8.80
N VAL A 88 1.51 10.47 -9.27
CA VAL A 88 0.62 11.50 -8.68
C VAL A 88 0.30 11.16 -7.23
N MET A 89 -0.04 9.89 -6.92
CA MET A 89 -0.29 9.44 -5.55
C MET A 89 0.93 9.59 -4.66
N PHE A 90 2.12 9.30 -5.19
CA PHE A 90 3.37 9.52 -4.48
C PHE A 90 3.59 10.99 -4.13
N ILE A 91 3.40 11.90 -5.10
CA ILE A 91 3.50 13.35 -4.89
C ILE A 91 2.48 13.83 -3.85
N ILE A 92 1.21 13.43 -3.98
CA ILE A 92 0.15 13.76 -2.99
C ILE A 92 0.56 13.31 -1.60
N THR A 93 1.11 12.11 -1.46
CA THR A 93 1.55 11.57 -0.18
C THR A 93 2.72 12.36 0.40
N CYS A 94 3.67 12.76 -0.42
CA CYS A 94 4.79 13.61 0.00
C CYS A 94 4.28 14.96 0.52
N ILE A 95 3.37 15.60 -0.20
CA ILE A 95 2.75 16.89 0.19
C ILE A 95 1.98 16.72 1.51
N LEU A 96 1.12 15.74 1.64
CA LEU A 96 0.37 15.46 2.87
C LEU A 96 1.27 15.19 4.07
N SER A 97 2.48 14.68 3.84
CA SER A 97 3.44 14.38 4.90
C SER A 97 4.38 15.52 5.25
N MET A 98 4.40 16.63 4.47
CA MET A 98 5.35 17.74 4.65
C MET A 98 5.33 18.37 6.05
N ASN A 99 4.17 18.35 6.71
CA ASN A 99 4.06 18.85 8.09
C ASN A 99 5.08 18.20 9.03
N LYS A 100 5.38 16.91 8.83
CA LYS A 100 6.40 16.18 9.60
C LYS A 100 7.81 16.72 9.38
N LEU A 101 8.13 17.22 8.19
CA LEU A 101 9.43 17.82 7.89
C LEU A 101 9.62 19.16 8.61
N ILE A 102 8.52 19.92 8.75
CA ILE A 102 8.52 21.24 9.38
C ILE A 102 8.63 21.12 10.91
N GLU A 103 7.96 20.11 11.50
CA GLU A 103 7.94 19.89 12.94
C GLU A 103 9.28 19.44 13.55
N THR A 104 10.30 19.13 12.73
CA THR A 104 11.56 18.55 13.26
C THR A 104 12.76 19.39 12.84
N LYS A 105 13.60 19.71 13.81
CA LYS A 105 14.86 20.42 13.63
C LYS A 105 16.01 19.73 14.37
N LEU A 106 17.23 19.99 13.91
CA LEU A 106 18.46 19.59 14.60
C LEU A 106 18.79 20.62 15.66
N ALA A 107 18.94 20.21 16.91
CA ALA A 107 19.46 21.02 18.00
C ALA A 107 20.73 20.36 18.60
N GLY A 108 21.88 20.86 18.25
CA GLY A 108 23.16 20.25 18.61
C GLY A 108 23.31 18.85 18.01
N LYS A 109 23.37 17.83 18.85
CA LYS A 109 23.46 16.40 18.47
C LYS A 109 22.14 15.63 18.66
N LYS A 110 21.02 16.34 18.76
CA LYS A 110 19.71 15.71 19.02
C LYS A 110 18.65 16.27 18.07
N CYS A 111 17.78 15.39 17.59
CA CYS A 111 16.58 15.79 16.86
C CYS A 111 15.48 16.19 17.83
N ILE A 112 15.02 17.42 17.75
CA ILE A 112 13.92 17.94 18.57
C ILE A 112 12.68 18.16 17.70
N SER A 113 11.51 17.93 18.30
CA SER A 113 10.23 18.23 17.67
C SER A 113 9.72 19.57 18.16
N GLU A 114 9.51 20.50 17.25
CA GLU A 114 8.87 21.79 17.56
C GLU A 114 7.34 21.67 17.49
N LYS A 115 6.66 22.58 18.18
CA LYS A 115 5.19 22.68 18.07
C LYS A 115 4.84 23.23 16.69
N ALA A 116 3.76 22.70 16.11
CA ALA A 116 3.25 23.18 14.84
C ALA A 116 2.90 24.69 14.91
N PRO A 117 3.18 25.46 13.85
CA PRO A 117 2.99 26.93 13.85
C PRO A 117 1.52 27.38 13.89
N TYR A 118 0.57 26.44 13.77
CA TYR A 118 -0.85 26.74 13.57
C TYR A 118 -1.64 26.98 14.88
N GLY A 119 -1.00 27.01 16.04
CA GLY A 119 -1.68 27.08 17.33
C GLY A 119 -2.52 25.85 17.66
N LYS A 120 -3.21 25.85 18.78
CA LYS A 120 -3.96 24.68 19.30
C LYS A 120 -5.15 24.27 18.40
N TYR A 121 -5.93 25.23 17.95
CA TYR A 121 -7.09 24.98 17.10
C TYR A 121 -6.71 24.59 15.68
N GLY A 122 -5.73 25.26 15.08
CA GLY A 122 -5.22 24.92 13.77
C GLY A 122 -4.61 23.52 13.72
N THR A 123 -3.85 23.14 14.74
CA THR A 123 -3.31 21.78 14.85
C THR A 123 -4.41 20.72 14.92
N ARG A 124 -5.51 20.97 15.66
CA ARG A 124 -6.66 20.08 15.72
C ARG A 124 -7.32 19.91 14.36
N ALA A 125 -7.66 21.01 13.71
CA ALA A 125 -8.29 21.02 12.40
C ALA A 125 -7.41 20.31 11.36
N PHE A 126 -6.11 20.59 11.37
CA PHE A 126 -5.15 19.95 10.48
C PHE A 126 -5.09 18.43 10.68
N ILE A 127 -4.96 17.95 11.92
CA ILE A 127 -4.87 16.51 12.21
C ILE A 127 -6.15 15.78 11.78
N ILE A 128 -7.30 16.37 12.01
CA ILE A 128 -8.59 15.79 11.59
C ILE A 128 -8.66 15.73 10.06
N ALA A 129 -8.51 16.87 9.39
CA ALA A 129 -8.58 16.95 7.94
C ALA A 129 -7.57 15.99 7.26
N TYR A 130 -6.33 16.00 7.75
CA TYR A 130 -5.28 15.12 7.29
C TYR A 130 -5.63 13.64 7.43
N SER A 131 -6.15 13.21 8.59
CA SER A 131 -6.51 11.81 8.81
C SER A 131 -7.67 11.37 7.92
N PHE A 132 -8.66 12.25 7.71
CA PHE A 132 -9.74 11.96 6.78
C PHE A 132 -9.23 11.77 5.35
N VAL A 133 -8.43 12.70 4.84
CA VAL A 133 -7.90 12.66 3.47
C VAL A 133 -6.91 11.51 3.28
N ALA A 134 -6.03 11.26 4.26
CA ALA A 134 -4.96 10.28 4.11
C ALA A 134 -5.37 8.83 4.42
N PHE A 135 -6.47 8.61 5.14
CA PHE A 135 -6.88 7.27 5.57
C PHE A 135 -8.37 7.00 5.39
N TYR A 136 -9.26 7.77 6.03
CA TYR A 136 -10.69 7.40 6.09
C TYR A 136 -11.38 7.47 4.72
N ILE A 137 -11.16 8.54 3.95
CA ILE A 137 -11.74 8.69 2.61
C ILE A 137 -11.24 7.60 1.65
N PRO A 138 -9.93 7.31 1.52
CA PRO A 138 -9.47 6.19 0.70
C PRO A 138 -10.01 4.83 1.14
N CYS A 139 -10.10 4.56 2.45
CA CYS A 139 -10.68 3.32 2.94
C CYS A 139 -12.17 3.23 2.60
N LEU A 140 -12.94 4.30 2.83
CA LEU A 140 -14.36 4.35 2.50
C LEU A 140 -14.60 4.13 0.98
N LEU A 141 -13.84 4.82 0.13
CA LEU A 141 -13.88 4.64 -1.32
C LEU A 141 -13.60 3.17 -1.70
N THR A 142 -12.59 2.56 -1.09
CA THR A 142 -12.26 1.16 -1.32
C THR A 142 -13.42 0.23 -0.99
N TRP A 143 -14.05 0.39 0.17
CA TRP A 143 -15.16 -0.45 0.60
C TRP A 143 -16.45 -0.21 -0.20
N ILE A 144 -16.77 1.03 -0.53
CA ILE A 144 -17.89 1.35 -1.44
C ILE A 144 -17.67 0.67 -2.80
N THR A 145 -16.47 0.75 -3.33
CA THR A 145 -16.10 0.17 -4.61
C THR A 145 -16.24 -1.35 -4.59
N PHE A 146 -15.71 -2.04 -3.59
CA PHE A 146 -15.87 -3.49 -3.47
C PHE A 146 -17.32 -3.92 -3.20
N GLY A 147 -18.05 -3.17 -2.37
CA GLY A 147 -19.48 -3.41 -2.15
C GLY A 147 -20.30 -3.29 -3.45
N HIS A 148 -20.04 -2.25 -4.24
CA HIS A 148 -20.70 -2.07 -5.53
C HIS A 148 -20.37 -3.20 -6.52
N ILE A 149 -19.12 -3.67 -6.57
CA ILE A 149 -18.75 -4.84 -7.39
C ILE A 149 -19.49 -6.09 -6.90
N ALA A 150 -19.55 -6.32 -5.59
CA ALA A 150 -20.17 -7.51 -5.02
C ALA A 150 -21.68 -7.61 -5.36
N ILE A 151 -22.37 -6.46 -5.32
CA ILE A 151 -23.82 -6.38 -5.65
C ILE A 151 -24.07 -6.56 -7.15
N ASN A 152 -23.21 -5.99 -8.00
CA ASN A 152 -23.41 -5.96 -9.44
C ASN A 152 -22.58 -6.99 -10.21
N LEU A 153 -22.03 -7.99 -9.53
CA LEU A 153 -21.25 -9.04 -10.19
C LEU A 153 -22.15 -9.91 -11.07
N PRO A 154 -21.96 -9.95 -12.41
CA PRO A 154 -22.85 -10.65 -13.32
C PRO A 154 -22.93 -12.15 -13.00
N SER A 155 -24.14 -12.65 -12.84
CA SER A 155 -24.43 -14.09 -12.73
C SER A 155 -25.19 -14.48 -14.00
N SER A 156 -24.50 -14.98 -15.03
CA SER A 156 -25.20 -15.52 -16.22
C SER A 156 -25.14 -17.04 -16.18
N PRO A 157 -26.27 -17.72 -16.19
CA PRO A 157 -26.34 -19.15 -16.50
C PRO A 157 -26.15 -19.37 -18.01
N GLY A 158 -25.38 -20.33 -18.43
CA GLY A 158 -25.27 -20.77 -19.84
C GLY A 158 -24.02 -20.30 -20.61
N GLU A 159 -22.90 -20.00 -19.92
CA GLU A 159 -21.67 -19.59 -20.59
C GLU A 159 -20.73 -20.75 -20.96
N SER A 160 -19.88 -20.50 -21.99
CA SER A 160 -18.80 -21.41 -22.39
C SER A 160 -17.80 -21.65 -21.24
N THR A 161 -17.13 -22.79 -21.24
CA THR A 161 -16.14 -23.19 -20.22
C THR A 161 -15.03 -22.14 -20.06
N GLU A 162 -14.66 -21.45 -21.15
CA GLU A 162 -13.64 -20.40 -21.14
C GLU A 162 -14.10 -19.16 -20.34
N SER A 163 -15.34 -18.73 -20.52
CA SER A 163 -15.91 -17.59 -19.79
C SER A 163 -16.06 -17.90 -18.30
N VAL A 164 -16.42 -19.13 -17.94
CA VAL A 164 -16.49 -19.61 -16.56
C VAL A 164 -15.10 -19.56 -15.88
N ASN A 165 -14.04 -20.00 -16.56
CA ASN A 165 -12.68 -19.96 -16.04
C ASN A 165 -12.16 -18.52 -15.86
N LYS A 166 -12.43 -17.64 -16.81
CA LYS A 166 -12.11 -16.21 -16.71
C LYS A 166 -12.80 -15.55 -15.50
N ARG A 167 -14.06 -15.86 -15.25
CA ARG A 167 -14.79 -15.38 -14.07
C ARG A 167 -14.23 -15.91 -12.75
N LYS A 168 -13.90 -17.20 -12.68
CA LYS A 168 -13.26 -17.79 -11.49
C LYS A 168 -11.97 -17.05 -11.16
N ARG A 169 -11.14 -16.75 -12.17
CA ARG A 169 -9.91 -15.97 -12.01
C ARG A 169 -10.18 -14.54 -11.55
N GLN A 170 -11.17 -13.86 -12.12
CA GLN A 170 -11.56 -12.51 -11.69
C GLN A 170 -12.06 -12.49 -10.23
N ARG A 171 -12.93 -13.44 -9.84
CA ARG A 171 -13.41 -13.58 -8.45
C ARG A 171 -12.26 -13.85 -7.47
N LEU A 172 -11.29 -14.66 -7.86
CA LEU A 172 -10.10 -14.93 -7.05
C LEU A 172 -9.29 -13.66 -6.81
N LEU A 173 -8.99 -12.90 -7.88
CA LEU A 173 -8.27 -11.64 -7.80
C LEU A 173 -9.02 -10.60 -6.96
N LEU A 174 -10.34 -10.49 -7.14
CA LEU A 174 -11.19 -9.59 -6.35
C LEU A 174 -11.13 -9.95 -4.86
N ARG A 175 -11.21 -11.24 -4.52
CA ARG A 175 -11.10 -11.72 -3.15
C ARG A 175 -9.73 -11.38 -2.54
N MET A 176 -8.64 -11.56 -3.29
CA MET A 176 -7.29 -11.19 -2.84
C MET A 176 -7.18 -9.70 -2.54
N CYS A 177 -7.69 -8.84 -3.43
CA CYS A 177 -7.70 -7.39 -3.24
C CYS A 177 -8.55 -6.97 -2.03
N ALA A 178 -9.74 -7.56 -1.87
CA ALA A 178 -10.62 -7.27 -0.74
C ALA A 178 -10.00 -7.68 0.61
N LEU A 179 -9.34 -8.84 0.67
CA LEU A 179 -8.62 -9.30 1.87
C LEU A 179 -7.45 -8.37 2.22
N THR A 180 -6.70 -7.91 1.21
CA THR A 180 -5.61 -6.93 1.40
C THR A 180 -6.18 -5.61 1.94
N ALA A 181 -7.30 -5.13 1.40
CA ALA A 181 -7.97 -3.92 1.87
C ALA A 181 -8.50 -4.08 3.30
N ALA A 182 -9.05 -5.25 3.65
CA ALA A 182 -9.52 -5.57 5.00
C ALA A 182 -8.36 -5.55 6.01
N ALA A 183 -7.26 -6.24 5.70
CA ALA A 183 -6.09 -6.26 6.55
C ALA A 183 -5.54 -4.84 6.78
N LEU A 184 -5.42 -4.04 5.73
CA LEU A 184 -4.96 -2.66 5.80
C LEU A 184 -5.89 -1.79 6.67
N THR A 185 -7.20 -1.93 6.51
CA THR A 185 -8.19 -1.17 7.28
C THR A 185 -8.14 -1.55 8.75
N VAL A 186 -8.17 -2.86 9.06
CA VAL A 186 -8.15 -3.37 10.44
C VAL A 186 -6.85 -2.99 11.16
N CYS A 187 -5.72 -3.13 10.50
CA CYS A 187 -4.41 -2.79 11.09
C CYS A 187 -4.23 -1.28 11.24
N GLY A 188 -4.76 -0.47 10.31
CA GLY A 188 -4.57 0.98 10.29
C GLY A 188 -5.53 1.75 11.19
N PHE A 189 -6.78 1.28 11.32
CA PHE A 189 -7.84 1.98 12.02
C PHE A 189 -7.49 2.37 13.47
N PRO A 190 -6.96 1.47 14.33
CA PRO A 190 -6.64 1.82 15.71
C PRO A 190 -5.59 2.92 15.82
N SER A 191 -4.52 2.85 15.01
CA SER A 191 -3.45 3.85 15.01
C SER A 191 -3.97 5.23 14.57
N GLN A 192 -4.83 5.29 13.54
CA GLN A 192 -5.41 6.54 13.05
C GLN A 192 -6.42 7.12 14.02
N THR A 193 -7.19 6.29 14.72
CA THR A 193 -8.11 6.72 15.77
C THR A 193 -7.35 7.37 16.92
N ILE A 194 -6.26 6.76 17.40
CA ILE A 194 -5.40 7.36 18.44
C ILE A 194 -4.85 8.72 17.97
N TYR A 195 -4.44 8.81 16.70
CA TYR A 195 -3.89 10.04 16.14
C TYR A 195 -4.92 11.17 16.10
N ILE A 196 -6.19 10.91 15.73
CA ILE A 196 -7.28 11.90 15.74
C ILE A 196 -7.65 12.33 17.16
N LEU A 197 -7.67 11.41 18.13
CA LEU A 197 -8.06 11.68 19.51
C LEU A 197 -6.96 12.40 20.32
N SER A 198 -5.73 12.38 19.85
CA SER A 198 -4.58 12.98 20.55
C SER A 198 -4.69 14.50 20.78
N PRO A 199 -5.16 15.34 19.84
CA PRO A 199 -5.30 16.78 20.05
C PRO A 199 -6.37 17.15 21.11
N PHE A 200 -7.24 16.21 21.43
CA PHE A 200 -8.27 16.38 22.45
C PHE A 200 -7.79 15.94 23.85
N GLY A 201 -6.58 15.42 23.96
CA GLY A 201 -6.01 14.94 25.22
C GLY A 201 -6.49 13.55 25.66
N ILE A 202 -7.33 12.88 24.86
CA ILE A 202 -7.87 11.55 25.14
C ILE A 202 -6.78 10.48 25.01
N THR A 203 -5.89 10.66 24.05
CA THR A 203 -4.79 9.74 23.79
C THR A 203 -3.45 10.47 23.70
N LYS A 204 -2.33 9.74 23.87
CA LYS A 204 -0.98 10.31 23.73
C LYS A 204 -0.25 9.69 22.52
N ILE A 205 0.15 10.52 21.57
CA ILE A 205 1.04 10.10 20.48
C ILE A 205 2.37 9.65 21.09
N GLY A 206 2.86 8.48 20.64
CA GLY A 206 4.12 7.91 21.14
C GLY A 206 3.97 7.08 22.43
N SER A 207 2.76 6.91 22.96
CA SER A 207 2.49 5.93 24.03
C SER A 207 2.85 4.51 23.59
N PRO A 208 3.14 3.57 24.51
CA PRO A 208 3.39 2.17 24.17
C PRO A 208 2.27 1.56 23.30
N VAL A 209 1.03 1.86 23.63
CA VAL A 209 -0.16 1.42 22.87
C VAL A 209 -0.15 1.95 21.43
N HIS A 210 0.10 3.26 21.25
CA HIS A 210 0.22 3.86 19.91
C HIS A 210 1.38 3.26 19.12
N LYS A 211 2.52 2.98 19.75
CA LYS A 211 3.65 2.31 19.09
C LYS A 211 3.28 0.90 18.66
N GLY A 212 2.59 0.13 19.52
CA GLY A 212 2.10 -1.21 19.18
C GLY A 212 1.18 -1.21 17.96
N PHE A 213 0.19 -0.31 17.90
CA PHE A 213 -0.67 -0.19 16.73
C PHE A 213 0.05 0.28 15.47
N ASN A 214 1.08 1.14 15.60
CA ASN A 214 1.91 1.48 14.44
C ASN A 214 2.70 0.27 13.92
N VAL A 215 3.22 -0.59 14.81
CA VAL A 215 3.87 -1.84 14.40
C VAL A 215 2.87 -2.74 13.65
N LEU A 216 1.62 -2.81 14.10
CA LEU A 216 0.56 -3.56 13.42
C LEU A 216 0.33 -3.08 11.99
N VAL A 217 0.35 -1.74 11.77
CA VAL A 217 0.28 -1.16 10.42
C VAL A 217 1.43 -1.63 9.53
N PHE A 218 2.64 -1.76 10.07
CA PHE A 218 3.79 -2.25 9.31
C PHE A 218 3.74 -3.76 9.06
N ILE A 219 3.24 -4.54 10.02
CA ILE A 219 2.99 -5.99 9.85
C ILE A 219 2.03 -6.22 8.67
N ASN A 220 1.05 -5.34 8.44
CA ASN A 220 0.18 -5.42 7.27
C ASN A 220 0.97 -5.48 5.95
N SER A 221 2.11 -4.81 5.84
CA SER A 221 2.96 -4.91 4.65
C SER A 221 3.48 -6.34 4.40
N CYS A 222 3.73 -7.10 5.47
CA CYS A 222 4.16 -8.49 5.40
C CYS A 222 3.00 -9.46 5.15
N MET A 223 1.75 -9.05 5.43
CA MET A 223 0.57 -9.89 5.25
C MET A 223 0.22 -10.14 3.78
N ASN A 224 0.57 -9.22 2.87
CA ASN A 224 0.19 -9.34 1.46
C ASN A 224 0.72 -10.62 0.78
N PRO A 225 2.01 -11.00 0.90
CA PRO A 225 2.48 -12.28 0.37
C PRO A 225 1.75 -13.48 0.98
N LEU A 226 1.43 -13.43 2.28
CA LEU A 226 0.68 -14.48 2.96
C LEU A 226 -0.74 -14.60 2.41
N ILE A 227 -1.46 -13.48 2.27
CA ILE A 227 -2.80 -13.44 1.67
C ILE A 227 -2.77 -14.07 0.28
N TYR A 228 -1.77 -13.77 -0.54
CA TYR A 228 -1.62 -14.33 -1.88
C TYR A 228 -1.32 -15.84 -1.83
N CYS A 229 -0.46 -16.30 -0.93
CA CYS A 229 -0.18 -17.72 -0.73
C CYS A 229 -1.41 -18.50 -0.27
N PHE A 230 -2.22 -17.95 0.64
CA PHE A 230 -3.42 -18.61 1.13
C PHE A 230 -4.54 -18.64 0.10
N THR A 231 -4.66 -17.61 -0.70
CA THR A 231 -5.78 -17.44 -1.62
C THR A 231 -5.53 -18.06 -3.00
N ASN A 232 -4.29 -18.07 -3.49
CA ASN A 232 -3.94 -18.52 -4.84
C ASN A 232 -3.00 -19.73 -4.81
N LYS A 233 -3.46 -20.87 -5.36
CA LYS A 233 -2.69 -22.12 -5.44
C LYS A 233 -1.44 -22.01 -6.31
N GLU A 234 -1.50 -21.27 -7.42
CA GLU A 234 -0.35 -21.05 -8.33
C GLU A 234 0.73 -20.23 -7.63
N TYR A 235 0.34 -19.12 -6.99
CA TYR A 235 1.25 -18.29 -6.21
C TYR A 235 1.92 -19.10 -5.08
N ARG A 236 1.18 -19.97 -4.41
CA ARG A 236 1.71 -20.88 -3.38
C ARG A 236 2.76 -21.84 -3.92
N LYS A 237 2.55 -22.39 -5.13
CA LYS A 237 3.52 -23.25 -5.80
C LYS A 237 4.85 -22.51 -6.04
N GLU A 238 4.77 -21.33 -6.64
CA GLU A 238 5.96 -20.52 -6.95
C GLU A 238 6.67 -20.03 -5.67
N PHE A 239 5.92 -19.65 -4.65
CA PHE A 239 6.47 -19.25 -3.37
C PHE A 239 7.20 -20.39 -2.64
N LYS A 240 6.66 -21.63 -2.71
CA LYS A 240 7.34 -22.83 -2.19
C LYS A 240 8.63 -23.14 -2.94
N LYS A 241 8.69 -22.93 -4.26
CA LYS A 241 9.92 -23.06 -5.04
C LYS A 241 10.98 -22.04 -4.58
N LEU A 242 10.59 -20.79 -4.38
CA LEU A 242 11.48 -19.72 -3.90
C LEU A 242 12.06 -20.01 -2.52
N LEU A 243 11.29 -20.66 -1.64
CA LEU A 243 11.74 -21.05 -0.28
C LEU A 243 12.53 -22.37 -0.26
N GLY A 244 12.80 -22.98 -1.42
CA GLY A 244 13.51 -24.26 -1.50
C GLY A 244 12.77 -25.46 -0.91
N CYS A 245 11.46 -25.32 -0.60
CA CYS A 245 10.64 -26.37 0.00
C CYS A 245 10.18 -27.44 -1.00
N THR A 246 10.43 -27.26 -2.29
CA THR A 246 10.20 -28.27 -3.33
C THR A 246 11.53 -28.80 -3.82
N ARG A 247 11.90 -29.97 -3.34
CA ARG A 247 12.95 -30.81 -3.94
C ARG A 247 12.56 -31.10 -5.39
N GLY A 248 13.40 -30.73 -6.33
CA GLY A 248 13.34 -30.94 -7.75
C GLY A 248 12.25 -31.87 -8.31
N SER A 249 11.16 -31.32 -8.79
CA SER A 249 10.47 -31.90 -9.93
C SER A 249 10.93 -31.10 -11.13
N GLU A 250 11.58 -31.77 -12.07
CA GLU A 250 12.09 -31.29 -13.33
C GLU A 250 11.10 -30.34 -14.00
N ILE A 251 11.62 -29.19 -14.39
CA ILE A 251 10.93 -28.24 -15.26
C ILE A 251 10.73 -28.95 -16.59
N SER A 252 9.52 -29.45 -16.87
CA SER A 252 9.16 -29.84 -18.22
C SER A 252 9.28 -28.61 -19.10
N PRO A 253 10.06 -28.66 -20.20
CA PRO A 253 10.30 -27.48 -21.08
C PRO A 253 9.02 -26.95 -21.74
N GLU A 254 7.91 -27.65 -21.68
CA GLU A 254 6.62 -27.24 -22.26
C GLU A 254 5.93 -26.07 -21.55
N THR A 255 6.28 -25.78 -20.27
CA THR A 255 5.60 -24.72 -19.53
C THR A 255 6.18 -23.31 -19.79
N GLU A 256 7.42 -23.22 -20.24
CA GLU A 256 8.01 -21.93 -20.64
C GLU A 256 7.51 -21.46 -22.02
N LEU A 257 7.22 -22.39 -22.94
CA LEU A 257 6.69 -22.03 -24.27
C LEU A 257 5.27 -21.43 -24.16
N GLY A 258 4.46 -21.92 -23.21
CA GLY A 258 3.09 -21.40 -22.98
C GLY A 258 3.07 -19.99 -22.41
N SER A 259 3.98 -19.64 -21.51
CA SER A 259 4.04 -18.28 -20.91
C SER A 259 4.61 -17.24 -21.87
N THR A 260 5.59 -17.64 -22.69
CA THR A 260 6.18 -16.75 -23.71
C THR A 260 5.23 -16.56 -24.91
N GLN A 261 4.46 -17.59 -25.29
CA GLN A 261 3.43 -17.44 -26.33
C GLN A 261 2.26 -16.57 -25.89
N THR A 262 1.84 -16.64 -24.63
CA THR A 262 0.77 -15.77 -24.12
C THR A 262 1.20 -14.30 -24.10
N HIS A 263 2.47 -14.01 -23.84
CA HIS A 263 3.01 -12.65 -23.94
C HIS A 263 3.17 -12.18 -25.40
N LEU A 264 3.58 -13.06 -26.31
CA LEU A 264 3.75 -12.74 -27.74
C LEU A 264 2.40 -12.61 -28.45
N THR A 265 1.39 -13.42 -28.09
CA THR A 265 0.04 -13.31 -28.65
C THR A 265 -0.65 -12.03 -28.17
N ALA A 266 -0.49 -11.65 -26.90
CA ALA A 266 -1.02 -10.37 -26.40
C ALA A 266 -0.37 -9.16 -27.09
N THR A 267 0.91 -9.27 -27.48
CA THR A 267 1.62 -8.22 -28.21
C THR A 267 1.25 -8.20 -29.70
N ARG A 268 0.95 -9.34 -30.29
CA ARG A 268 0.52 -9.44 -31.70
C ARG A 268 -0.91 -8.91 -31.91
N TYR A 269 -1.83 -9.18 -31.01
CA TYR A 269 -3.20 -8.60 -31.07
C TYR A 269 -3.19 -7.07 -30.88
N ALA A 270 -2.16 -6.52 -30.21
CA ALA A 270 -2.03 -5.06 -30.05
C ALA A 270 -1.42 -4.36 -31.29
N ILE A 271 -0.87 -5.10 -32.26
CA ILE A 271 -0.24 -4.55 -33.48
C ILE A 271 -1.18 -4.66 -34.70
N GLN A 272 -2.06 -5.65 -34.73
CA GLN A 272 -3.01 -5.86 -35.85
C GLN A 272 -4.22 -4.91 -35.83
N ASP A 273 -4.49 -4.19 -34.75
CA ASP A 273 -5.55 -3.13 -34.69
C ASP A 273 -5.00 -1.73 -35.12
N LYS A 274 -3.91 -1.65 -35.84
CA LYS A 274 -3.32 -0.39 -36.33
C LYS A 274 -3.00 -0.35 -37.84
N GLU A 275 -3.64 -1.21 -38.64
CA GLU A 275 -3.74 -1.03 -40.11
C GLU A 275 -5.16 -0.76 -40.56
#